data_2dbf0e66cc94aecf7c7cef828f88d09b
#
_entry.id   2dbf0e66cc94aecf7c7cef828f88d09b
#
_cell.length_a   1.000
_cell.length_b   1.000
_cell.length_c   1.000
_cell.angle_alpha   90.00
_cell.angle_beta   90.00
_cell.angle_gamma   90.00
#
_symmetry.space_group_name_H-M   'P 1'
#
loop_
_entity.id
_entity.type
_entity.pdbx_description
1 polymer ?
#
loop_
_entity_poly.entity_id
_entity_poly.type
_entity_poly.pdbx_seq_one_letter_code
_entity_poly.pdbx_strand_id
1 'polypeptide(L)'
;MANVGIIGAGSWGTALSVLLYDNGHHVTVWSIDPQEVQMLDVKREHQKKLPGVKLPDDMKITGDLESAVSGKDFLVLAVPSPFTRATAKKMVPYVSEGQIIVDVAKGIEETTLMTLSQQIEEEIPQADVAVLSGPSHAEEVGRKLPTTCVVGAKTRKTAEYLQSAFISNVFRVYTSPDILGIELGGSLKNVIALAAGMADGLGYGDNTKAALITRGIAEIARLGVKMGGKIQTFTGLTGIGDLIVTCASVHSRNRKAGYLMGQGKTMQEAMDEVQMVVEGVYSAKAAAKLADKYQVSMPIVAEVNSILFEGKSAAQAVSDLMLRESKSESSALPWPDEE
;
A
#
# COMPACT_ATOMS: atom_id res chain seq x y z
N MET A 1 -26.54 -2.04 6.08
CA MET A 1 -25.91 -3.14 6.83
C MET A 1 -25.55 -4.22 5.84
N ALA A 2 -24.29 -4.67 5.82
CA ALA A 2 -23.76 -5.66 4.87
C ALA A 2 -23.01 -6.77 5.61
N ASN A 3 -22.92 -7.96 4.99
CA ASN A 3 -22.07 -9.05 5.44
C ASN A 3 -20.70 -8.91 4.77
N VAL A 4 -19.63 -8.73 5.53
CA VAL A 4 -18.29 -8.43 5.04
C VAL A 4 -17.31 -9.52 5.42
N GLY A 5 -16.51 -9.98 4.45
CA GLY A 5 -15.38 -10.87 4.69
C GLY A 5 -14.06 -10.09 4.65
N ILE A 6 -13.28 -10.15 5.72
CA ILE A 6 -11.91 -9.61 5.77
C ILE A 6 -10.94 -10.76 5.60
N ILE A 7 -10.25 -10.79 4.47
CA ILE A 7 -9.31 -11.84 4.11
C ILE A 7 -7.89 -11.37 4.43
N GLY A 8 -7.42 -11.77 5.61
CA GLY A 8 -6.14 -11.35 6.18
C GLY A 8 -6.30 -10.53 7.45
N ALA A 9 -5.87 -11.11 8.57
CA ALA A 9 -5.97 -10.53 9.92
C ALA A 9 -4.71 -9.74 10.34
N GLY A 10 -3.94 -9.20 9.39
CA GLY A 10 -2.83 -8.30 9.68
C GLY A 10 -3.29 -6.99 10.35
N SER A 11 -2.36 -6.08 10.66
CA SER A 11 -2.71 -4.79 11.30
C SER A 11 -3.80 -4.04 10.53
N TRP A 12 -3.67 -3.97 9.20
CA TRP A 12 -4.62 -3.22 8.37
C TRP A 12 -6.00 -3.92 8.27
N GLY A 13 -6.01 -5.25 8.03
CA GLY A 13 -7.27 -6.01 8.03
C GLY A 13 -8.01 -5.93 9.36
N THR A 14 -7.27 -6.01 10.48
CA THR A 14 -7.84 -5.85 11.83
C THR A 14 -8.40 -4.44 12.05
N ALA A 15 -7.70 -3.38 11.64
CA ALA A 15 -8.20 -2.01 11.79
C ALA A 15 -9.47 -1.77 10.96
N LEU A 16 -9.50 -2.26 9.71
CA LEU A 16 -10.68 -2.16 8.85
C LEU A 16 -11.85 -3.01 9.36
N SER A 17 -11.59 -4.16 10.00
CA SER A 17 -12.66 -4.98 10.58
C SER A 17 -13.39 -4.24 11.70
N VAL A 18 -12.65 -3.52 12.55
CA VAL A 18 -13.24 -2.68 13.60
C VAL A 18 -14.00 -1.51 13.01
N LEU A 19 -13.44 -0.81 12.02
CA LEU A 19 -14.11 0.30 11.32
C LEU A 19 -15.45 -0.14 10.72
N LEU A 20 -15.47 -1.25 9.99
CA LEU A 20 -16.66 -1.75 9.32
C LEU A 20 -17.71 -2.27 10.33
N TYR A 21 -17.26 -2.89 11.41
CA TYR A 21 -18.14 -3.28 12.50
C TYR A 21 -18.79 -2.06 13.17
N ASP A 22 -18.01 -1.02 13.47
CA ASP A 22 -18.53 0.23 14.05
C ASP A 22 -19.51 0.94 13.10
N ASN A 23 -19.38 0.75 11.80
CA ASN A 23 -20.33 1.23 10.78
C ASN A 23 -21.62 0.37 10.71
N GLY A 24 -21.77 -0.65 11.57
CA GLY A 24 -22.95 -1.51 11.66
C GLY A 24 -22.99 -2.68 10.67
N HIS A 25 -21.84 -3.10 10.13
CA HIS A 25 -21.75 -4.28 9.27
C HIS A 25 -21.48 -5.55 10.07
N HIS A 26 -21.91 -6.70 9.54
CA HIS A 26 -21.54 -8.01 10.05
C HIS A 26 -20.17 -8.42 9.46
N VAL A 27 -19.15 -8.50 10.29
CA VAL A 27 -17.78 -8.73 9.88
C VAL A 27 -17.32 -10.14 10.25
N THR A 28 -16.74 -10.86 9.27
CA THR A 28 -16.02 -12.12 9.47
C THR A 28 -14.56 -11.91 9.09
N VAL A 29 -13.65 -12.16 10.01
CA VAL A 29 -12.19 -12.02 9.79
C VAL A 29 -11.57 -13.40 9.62
N TRP A 30 -10.82 -13.56 8.54
CA TRP A 30 -10.06 -14.79 8.26
C TRP A 30 -8.57 -14.58 8.39
N SER A 31 -7.90 -15.57 8.99
CA SER A 31 -6.44 -15.73 8.91
C SER A 31 -6.08 -17.14 8.52
N ILE A 32 -5.00 -17.27 7.75
CA ILE A 32 -4.39 -18.56 7.41
C ILE A 32 -3.64 -19.18 8.61
N ASP A 33 -3.24 -18.36 9.59
CA ASP A 33 -2.48 -18.79 10.75
C ASP A 33 -3.42 -19.18 11.91
N PRO A 34 -3.47 -20.47 12.30
CA PRO A 34 -4.33 -20.90 13.40
C PRO A 34 -3.98 -20.24 14.75
N GLN A 35 -2.71 -19.86 14.98
CA GLN A 35 -2.32 -19.18 16.21
C GLN A 35 -2.85 -17.73 16.23
N GLU A 36 -2.86 -17.07 15.06
CA GLU A 36 -3.44 -15.74 14.91
C GLU A 36 -4.97 -15.79 15.11
N VAL A 37 -5.65 -16.78 14.53
CA VAL A 37 -7.09 -17.02 14.75
C VAL A 37 -7.38 -17.21 16.24
N GLN A 38 -6.66 -18.10 16.92
CA GLN A 38 -6.83 -18.35 18.35
C GLN A 38 -6.58 -17.10 19.20
N MET A 39 -5.52 -16.34 18.88
CA MET A 39 -5.21 -15.10 19.57
C MET A 39 -6.33 -14.07 19.44
N LEU A 40 -6.81 -13.84 18.21
CA LEU A 40 -7.88 -12.88 17.95
C LEU A 40 -9.21 -13.31 18.56
N ASP A 41 -9.52 -14.59 18.52
CA ASP A 41 -10.76 -15.11 19.08
C ASP A 41 -10.81 -15.06 20.61
N VAL A 42 -9.68 -15.40 21.27
CA VAL A 42 -9.62 -15.46 22.76
C VAL A 42 -9.29 -14.09 23.36
N LYS A 43 -8.33 -13.35 22.77
CA LYS A 43 -7.86 -12.07 23.35
C LYS A 43 -8.62 -10.86 22.85
N ARG A 44 -9.39 -11.03 21.80
CA ARG A 44 -10.10 -9.93 21.11
C ARG A 44 -9.16 -8.75 20.79
N GLU A 45 -7.90 -9.07 20.43
CA GLU A 45 -6.85 -8.08 20.15
C GLU A 45 -5.71 -8.72 19.37
N HIS A 46 -5.23 -8.04 18.34
CA HIS A 46 -4.00 -8.47 17.67
C HIS A 46 -2.77 -7.94 18.41
N GLN A 47 -2.39 -8.60 19.51
CA GLN A 47 -1.35 -8.14 20.45
C GLN A 47 0.03 -7.86 19.80
N LYS A 48 0.35 -8.54 18.69
CA LYS A 48 1.65 -8.39 17.99
C LYS A 48 1.63 -7.30 16.92
N LYS A 49 0.55 -7.19 16.11
CA LYS A 49 0.52 -6.34 14.91
C LYS A 49 -0.33 -5.06 15.08
N LEU A 50 -1.27 -5.06 16.05
CA LEU A 50 -2.13 -3.89 16.32
C LEU A 50 -2.50 -3.83 17.81
N PRO A 51 -1.52 -3.66 18.70
CA PRO A 51 -1.79 -3.61 20.15
C PRO A 51 -2.65 -2.41 20.52
N GLY A 52 -3.53 -2.63 21.51
CA GLY A 52 -4.42 -1.60 22.05
C GLY A 52 -5.72 -1.40 21.27
N VAL A 53 -5.95 -2.13 20.19
CA VAL A 53 -7.21 -2.11 19.43
C VAL A 53 -8.00 -3.37 19.74
N LYS A 54 -9.16 -3.22 20.38
CA LYS A 54 -10.03 -4.34 20.75
C LYS A 54 -11.02 -4.66 19.65
N LEU A 55 -11.18 -5.97 19.39
CA LEU A 55 -12.22 -6.50 18.53
C LEU A 55 -13.51 -6.68 19.34
N PRO A 56 -14.70 -6.37 18.79
CA PRO A 56 -15.98 -6.70 19.39
C PRO A 56 -16.13 -8.19 19.71
N ASP A 57 -16.79 -8.52 20.82
CA ASP A 57 -16.90 -9.89 21.32
C ASP A 57 -17.67 -10.83 20.37
N ASP A 58 -18.62 -10.30 19.63
CA ASP A 58 -19.45 -11.03 18.66
C ASP A 58 -18.91 -11.03 17.22
N MET A 59 -17.77 -10.35 16.96
CA MET A 59 -17.10 -10.39 15.65
C MET A 59 -16.62 -11.81 15.37
N LYS A 60 -17.00 -12.36 14.22
CA LYS A 60 -16.60 -13.71 13.82
C LYS A 60 -15.13 -13.76 13.36
N ILE A 61 -14.35 -14.61 14.02
CA ILE A 61 -12.96 -14.91 13.64
C ILE A 61 -12.90 -16.36 13.15
N THR A 62 -12.21 -16.62 12.03
CA THR A 62 -12.20 -17.96 11.45
C THR A 62 -10.89 -18.28 10.70
N GLY A 63 -10.48 -19.55 10.70
CA GLY A 63 -9.46 -20.11 9.82
C GLY A 63 -10.07 -20.74 8.55
N ASP A 64 -11.41 -20.81 8.46
CA ASP A 64 -12.12 -21.35 7.31
C ASP A 64 -12.38 -20.26 6.26
N LEU A 65 -11.72 -20.40 5.09
CA LEU A 65 -11.78 -19.43 4.01
C LEU A 65 -13.19 -19.39 3.37
N GLU A 66 -13.84 -20.54 3.22
CA GLU A 66 -15.18 -20.62 2.65
C GLU A 66 -16.16 -19.78 3.46
N SER A 67 -16.17 -19.93 4.79
CA SER A 67 -17.05 -19.17 5.67
C SER A 67 -16.78 -17.65 5.68
N ALA A 68 -15.57 -17.25 5.30
CA ALA A 68 -15.18 -15.84 5.21
C ALA A 68 -15.50 -15.22 3.84
N VAL A 69 -15.66 -16.04 2.79
CA VAL A 69 -15.88 -15.57 1.40
C VAL A 69 -17.32 -15.75 0.97
N SER A 70 -17.92 -16.94 1.19
CA SER A 70 -19.24 -17.28 0.67
C SER A 70 -20.36 -16.45 1.33
N GLY A 71 -21.28 -15.95 0.50
CA GLY A 71 -22.47 -15.21 0.96
C GLY A 71 -22.15 -13.84 1.56
N LYS A 72 -20.99 -13.26 1.27
CA LYS A 72 -20.65 -11.89 1.65
C LYS A 72 -21.09 -10.90 0.58
N ASP A 73 -21.55 -9.74 1.02
CA ASP A 73 -21.92 -8.65 0.10
C ASP A 73 -20.66 -8.05 -0.56
N PHE A 74 -19.56 -7.96 0.17
CA PHE A 74 -18.23 -7.66 -0.37
C PHE A 74 -17.12 -8.25 0.49
N LEU A 75 -15.94 -8.38 -0.11
CA LEU A 75 -14.73 -8.87 0.52
C LEU A 75 -13.68 -7.77 0.58
N VAL A 76 -12.91 -7.75 1.67
CA VAL A 76 -11.72 -6.89 1.81
C VAL A 76 -10.49 -7.80 1.81
N LEU A 77 -9.69 -7.73 0.76
CA LEU A 77 -8.45 -8.51 0.67
C LEU A 77 -7.30 -7.70 1.27
N ALA A 78 -6.84 -8.13 2.45
CA ALA A 78 -5.88 -7.43 3.30
C ALA A 78 -4.62 -8.28 3.61
N VAL A 79 -4.30 -9.22 2.72
CA VAL A 79 -3.05 -9.99 2.81
C VAL A 79 -1.87 -9.16 2.29
N PRO A 80 -0.62 -9.42 2.73
CA PRO A 80 0.55 -8.77 2.14
C PRO A 80 0.68 -9.04 0.65
N SER A 81 1.17 -8.06 -0.11
CA SER A 81 1.19 -8.08 -1.58
C SER A 81 1.78 -9.35 -2.22
N PRO A 82 2.86 -9.98 -1.67
CA PRO A 82 3.39 -11.21 -2.25
C PRO A 82 2.44 -12.41 -2.18
N PHE A 83 1.39 -12.32 -1.38
CA PHE A 83 0.42 -13.41 -1.18
C PHE A 83 -0.94 -13.16 -1.86
N THR A 84 -1.12 -12.02 -2.52
CA THR A 84 -2.40 -11.62 -3.14
C THR A 84 -2.86 -12.65 -4.17
N ARG A 85 -2.05 -12.98 -5.16
CA ARG A 85 -2.37 -13.97 -6.20
C ARG A 85 -2.71 -15.34 -5.61
N ALA A 86 -1.85 -15.86 -4.74
CA ALA A 86 -2.05 -17.17 -4.13
C ALA A 86 -3.30 -17.24 -3.25
N THR A 87 -3.68 -16.14 -2.61
CA THR A 87 -4.90 -16.04 -1.81
C THR A 87 -6.12 -15.93 -2.72
N ALA A 88 -6.08 -15.08 -3.75
CA ALA A 88 -7.14 -14.97 -4.75
C ALA A 88 -7.46 -16.32 -5.38
N LYS A 89 -6.44 -17.07 -5.79
CA LYS A 89 -6.61 -18.43 -6.35
C LYS A 89 -7.35 -19.38 -5.40
N LYS A 90 -7.09 -19.31 -4.10
CA LYS A 90 -7.80 -20.11 -3.08
C LYS A 90 -9.25 -19.68 -2.89
N MET A 91 -9.57 -18.41 -3.18
CA MET A 91 -10.92 -17.85 -3.05
C MET A 91 -11.84 -18.22 -4.22
N VAL A 92 -11.29 -18.56 -5.39
CA VAL A 92 -12.05 -18.83 -6.63
C VAL A 92 -13.31 -19.72 -6.42
N PRO A 93 -13.25 -20.86 -5.70
CA PRO A 93 -14.41 -21.74 -5.54
C PRO A 93 -15.56 -21.12 -4.75
N TYR A 94 -15.33 -20.06 -4.02
CA TYR A 94 -16.26 -19.48 -3.05
C TYR A 94 -16.78 -18.10 -3.46
N VAL A 95 -16.15 -17.46 -4.47
CA VAL A 95 -16.55 -16.14 -4.97
C VAL A 95 -17.67 -16.24 -5.97
N SER A 96 -18.77 -15.55 -5.70
CA SER A 96 -19.94 -15.50 -6.57
C SER A 96 -19.74 -14.53 -7.75
N GLU A 97 -20.55 -14.70 -8.81
CA GLU A 97 -20.59 -13.78 -9.96
C GLU A 97 -20.90 -12.34 -9.51
N GLY A 98 -20.07 -11.39 -9.92
CA GLY A 98 -20.20 -9.98 -9.58
C GLY A 98 -19.90 -9.61 -8.13
N GLN A 99 -19.40 -10.56 -7.32
CA GLN A 99 -19.04 -10.26 -5.93
C GLN A 99 -17.89 -9.23 -5.87
N ILE A 100 -18.09 -8.20 -5.07
CA ILE A 100 -17.10 -7.12 -4.95
C ILE A 100 -15.92 -7.60 -4.09
N ILE A 101 -14.70 -7.41 -4.59
CA ILE A 101 -13.45 -7.62 -3.84
C ILE A 101 -12.70 -6.28 -3.78
N VAL A 102 -12.51 -5.76 -2.57
CA VAL A 102 -11.73 -4.54 -2.32
C VAL A 102 -10.31 -4.92 -1.93
N ASP A 103 -9.34 -4.72 -2.81
CA ASP A 103 -7.93 -4.84 -2.41
C ASP A 103 -7.50 -3.61 -1.61
N VAL A 104 -6.85 -3.86 -0.49
CA VAL A 104 -6.36 -2.81 0.40
C VAL A 104 -4.84 -2.90 0.64
N ALA A 105 -4.18 -3.84 -0.01
CA ALA A 105 -2.73 -3.99 0.01
C ALA A 105 -2.04 -2.99 -0.95
N LYS A 106 -0.74 -2.91 -0.88
CA LYS A 106 0.06 -1.97 -1.70
C LYS A 106 1.30 -2.69 -2.20
N GLY A 107 1.34 -3.00 -3.49
CA GLY A 107 2.44 -3.73 -4.10
C GLY A 107 2.24 -3.93 -5.60
N ILE A 108 3.30 -4.44 -6.24
CA ILE A 108 3.35 -4.81 -7.65
C ILE A 108 4.03 -6.18 -7.73
N GLU A 109 3.48 -7.11 -8.48
CA GLU A 109 4.08 -8.43 -8.66
C GLU A 109 5.38 -8.34 -9.48
N GLU A 110 6.46 -8.85 -8.93
CA GLU A 110 7.79 -8.72 -9.58
C GLU A 110 7.90 -9.45 -10.91
N THR A 111 7.20 -10.58 -11.05
CA THR A 111 7.32 -11.47 -12.22
C THR A 111 6.51 -11.00 -13.41
N THR A 112 5.26 -10.61 -13.20
CA THR A 112 4.33 -10.19 -14.24
C THR A 112 4.25 -8.68 -14.42
N LEU A 113 4.68 -7.92 -13.41
CA LEU A 113 4.54 -6.47 -13.29
C LEU A 113 3.07 -6.01 -13.18
N MET A 114 2.18 -6.91 -12.81
CA MET A 114 0.77 -6.62 -12.58
C MET A 114 0.56 -5.90 -11.25
N THR A 115 -0.40 -4.99 -11.22
CA THR A 115 -0.94 -4.47 -9.97
C THR A 115 -1.75 -5.56 -9.25
N LEU A 116 -2.11 -5.34 -7.99
CA LEU A 116 -2.80 -6.34 -7.21
C LEU A 116 -4.24 -6.58 -7.71
N SER A 117 -4.92 -5.52 -8.15
CA SER A 117 -6.25 -5.66 -8.77
C SER A 117 -6.20 -6.51 -10.04
N GLN A 118 -5.18 -6.30 -10.89
CA GLN A 118 -4.99 -7.11 -12.10
C GLN A 118 -4.74 -8.58 -11.79
N GLN A 119 -3.98 -8.90 -10.72
CA GLN A 119 -3.78 -10.27 -10.27
C GLN A 119 -5.10 -10.91 -9.80
N ILE A 120 -5.90 -10.17 -9.05
CA ILE A 120 -7.20 -10.63 -8.57
C ILE A 120 -8.15 -10.88 -9.74
N GLU A 121 -8.19 -9.97 -10.71
CA GLU A 121 -9.02 -10.12 -11.92
C GLU A 121 -8.60 -11.29 -12.81
N GLU A 122 -7.29 -11.56 -12.88
CA GLU A 122 -6.77 -12.72 -13.62
C GLU A 122 -7.19 -14.06 -12.97
N GLU A 123 -7.11 -14.15 -11.63
CA GLU A 123 -7.46 -15.38 -10.90
C GLU A 123 -8.98 -15.53 -10.69
N ILE A 124 -9.73 -14.42 -10.55
CA ILE A 124 -11.17 -14.40 -10.26
C ILE A 124 -11.88 -13.47 -11.27
N PRO A 125 -11.97 -13.85 -12.54
CA PRO A 125 -12.51 -12.98 -13.58
C PRO A 125 -13.99 -12.60 -13.41
N GLN A 126 -14.74 -13.35 -12.59
CA GLN A 126 -16.14 -13.05 -12.26
C GLN A 126 -16.29 -11.98 -11.18
N ALA A 127 -15.22 -11.56 -10.49
CA ALA A 127 -15.31 -10.56 -9.43
C ALA A 127 -15.38 -9.12 -9.98
N ASP A 128 -16.05 -8.22 -9.23
CA ASP A 128 -15.95 -6.77 -9.41
C ASP A 128 -14.86 -6.24 -8.48
N VAL A 129 -13.66 -6.00 -9.03
CA VAL A 129 -12.48 -5.62 -8.23
C VAL A 129 -12.39 -4.12 -8.06
N ALA A 130 -12.24 -3.69 -6.82
CA ALA A 130 -12.03 -2.32 -6.40
C ALA A 130 -10.78 -2.22 -5.51
N VAL A 131 -10.29 -1.01 -5.26
CA VAL A 131 -9.14 -0.75 -4.40
C VAL A 131 -9.46 0.34 -3.37
N LEU A 132 -8.89 0.23 -2.17
CA LEU A 132 -8.95 1.27 -1.14
C LEU A 132 -7.52 1.64 -0.74
N SER A 133 -7.14 2.90 -0.93
CA SER A 133 -5.80 3.40 -0.61
C SER A 133 -5.82 4.85 -0.14
N GLY A 134 -4.71 5.31 0.43
CA GLY A 134 -4.54 6.67 0.97
C GLY A 134 -3.64 6.68 2.19
N PRO A 135 -3.44 7.84 2.84
CA PRO A 135 -2.69 7.99 4.08
C PRO A 135 -3.44 7.32 5.24
N SER A 136 -3.13 6.05 5.53
CA SER A 136 -3.95 5.20 6.40
C SER A 136 -3.10 4.21 7.20
N HIS A 137 -2.35 4.70 8.19
CA HIS A 137 -1.70 3.80 9.14
C HIS A 137 -2.73 3.07 10.01
N ALA A 138 -2.60 1.75 10.07
CA ALA A 138 -3.53 0.88 10.80
C ALA A 138 -3.67 1.26 12.27
N GLU A 139 -2.57 1.71 12.87
CA GLU A 139 -2.48 2.16 14.27
C GLU A 139 -3.36 3.38 14.53
N GLU A 140 -3.43 4.30 13.57
CA GLU A 140 -4.25 5.52 13.68
C GLU A 140 -5.73 5.19 13.42
N VAL A 141 -6.02 4.43 12.37
CA VAL A 141 -7.38 4.00 12.04
C VAL A 141 -7.98 3.17 13.16
N GLY A 142 -7.23 2.20 13.70
CA GLY A 142 -7.67 1.38 14.82
C GLY A 142 -7.93 2.17 16.11
N ARG A 143 -7.28 3.31 16.29
CA ARG A 143 -7.54 4.27 17.39
C ARG A 143 -8.61 5.31 17.06
N LYS A 144 -9.28 5.17 15.92
CA LYS A 144 -10.35 6.08 15.46
C LYS A 144 -9.89 7.52 15.25
N LEU A 145 -8.62 7.72 14.86
CA LEU A 145 -8.13 9.03 14.48
C LEU A 145 -8.64 9.42 13.08
N PRO A 146 -8.92 10.71 12.83
CA PRO A 146 -9.42 11.16 11.53
C PRO A 146 -8.49 10.75 10.40
N THR A 147 -9.03 9.98 9.46
CA THR A 147 -8.30 9.39 8.32
C THR A 147 -9.09 9.61 7.04
N THR A 148 -8.40 9.79 5.93
CA THR A 148 -9.01 9.99 4.62
C THR A 148 -8.41 9.04 3.59
N CYS A 149 -9.27 8.30 2.88
CA CYS A 149 -8.88 7.36 1.82
C CYS A 149 -9.63 7.60 0.51
N VAL A 150 -9.22 6.89 -0.53
CA VAL A 150 -9.88 6.86 -1.84
C VAL A 150 -10.26 5.42 -2.17
N VAL A 151 -11.50 5.20 -2.58
CA VAL A 151 -11.96 3.99 -3.25
C VAL A 151 -11.86 4.17 -4.75
N GLY A 152 -11.13 3.28 -5.41
CA GLY A 152 -11.08 3.16 -6.87
C GLY A 152 -11.92 1.98 -7.34
N ALA A 153 -12.79 2.18 -8.33
CA ALA A 153 -13.59 1.12 -8.92
C ALA A 153 -13.85 1.35 -10.42
N LYS A 154 -14.16 0.26 -11.16
CA LYS A 154 -14.50 0.34 -12.59
C LYS A 154 -15.81 1.05 -12.84
N THR A 155 -16.76 0.95 -11.90
CA THR A 155 -18.06 1.60 -12.00
C THR A 155 -18.28 2.59 -10.87
N ARG A 156 -19.00 3.68 -11.18
CA ARG A 156 -19.41 4.65 -10.18
C ARG A 156 -20.29 4.01 -9.10
N LYS A 157 -21.16 3.09 -9.49
CA LYS A 157 -22.06 2.37 -8.58
C LYS A 157 -21.27 1.62 -7.52
N THR A 158 -20.26 0.84 -7.91
CA THR A 158 -19.39 0.09 -7.01
C THR A 158 -18.60 1.04 -6.09
N ALA A 159 -18.03 2.13 -6.67
CA ALA A 159 -17.30 3.11 -5.89
C ALA A 159 -18.17 3.79 -4.81
N GLU A 160 -19.38 4.23 -5.15
CA GLU A 160 -20.32 4.89 -4.23
C GLU A 160 -20.88 3.91 -3.18
N TYR A 161 -21.11 2.64 -3.55
CA TYR A 161 -21.50 1.61 -2.60
C TYR A 161 -20.41 1.39 -1.55
N LEU A 162 -19.17 1.20 -1.97
CA LEU A 162 -18.05 1.01 -1.05
C LEU A 162 -17.76 2.29 -0.24
N GLN A 163 -17.85 3.47 -0.85
CA GLN A 163 -17.76 4.74 -0.14
C GLN A 163 -18.75 4.78 1.02
N SER A 164 -20.01 4.40 0.78
CA SER A 164 -21.05 4.40 1.81
C SER A 164 -20.80 3.35 2.91
N ALA A 165 -20.15 2.24 2.57
CA ALA A 165 -19.82 1.19 3.54
C ALA A 165 -18.67 1.59 4.48
N PHE A 166 -17.64 2.25 3.96
CA PHE A 166 -16.45 2.62 4.74
C PHE A 166 -16.54 3.97 5.45
N ILE A 167 -17.37 4.92 4.95
CA ILE A 167 -17.40 6.27 5.50
C ILE A 167 -17.93 6.31 6.94
N SER A 168 -17.29 7.11 7.79
CA SER A 168 -17.74 7.36 9.17
C SER A 168 -17.36 8.79 9.60
N ASN A 169 -17.63 9.15 10.84
CA ASN A 169 -17.22 10.43 11.42
C ASN A 169 -15.69 10.58 11.60
N VAL A 170 -14.95 9.47 11.53
CA VAL A 170 -13.48 9.44 11.65
C VAL A 170 -12.79 8.88 10.40
N PHE A 171 -13.54 8.38 9.42
CA PHE A 171 -12.98 7.81 8.20
C PHE A 171 -13.68 8.39 6.98
N ARG A 172 -13.02 9.33 6.30
CA ARG A 172 -13.53 9.98 5.09
C ARG A 172 -13.09 9.21 3.86
N VAL A 173 -14.03 8.94 2.94
CA VAL A 173 -13.74 8.21 1.70
C VAL A 173 -14.14 9.06 0.50
N TYR A 174 -13.23 9.21 -0.46
CA TYR A 174 -13.48 9.76 -1.80
C TYR A 174 -13.53 8.63 -2.82
N THR A 175 -14.11 8.89 -3.98
CA THR A 175 -14.19 7.92 -5.08
C THR A 175 -13.34 8.36 -6.26
N SER A 176 -12.80 7.39 -7.02
CA SER A 176 -12.01 7.64 -8.22
C SER A 176 -12.20 6.51 -9.25
N PRO A 177 -12.22 6.81 -10.56
CA PRO A 177 -12.19 5.79 -11.60
C PRO A 177 -10.75 5.31 -11.92
N ASP A 178 -9.72 5.95 -11.39
CA ASP A 178 -8.31 5.67 -11.71
C ASP A 178 -7.69 4.62 -10.77
N ILE A 179 -8.15 3.37 -10.89
CA ILE A 179 -7.63 2.24 -10.10
C ILE A 179 -6.12 2.13 -10.27
N LEU A 180 -5.64 2.16 -11.51
CA LEU A 180 -4.21 2.02 -11.82
C LEU A 180 -3.35 3.08 -11.13
N GLY A 181 -3.75 4.36 -11.22
CA GLY A 181 -3.02 5.45 -10.57
C GLY A 181 -3.00 5.32 -9.05
N ILE A 182 -4.12 4.89 -8.44
CA ILE A 182 -4.22 4.61 -7.00
C ILE A 182 -3.22 3.53 -6.58
N GLU A 183 -3.18 2.41 -7.28
CA GLU A 183 -2.30 1.28 -6.95
C GLU A 183 -0.82 1.63 -7.16
N LEU A 184 -0.48 2.30 -8.26
CA LEU A 184 0.90 2.72 -8.54
C LEU A 184 1.39 3.72 -7.50
N GLY A 185 0.59 4.72 -7.13
CA GLY A 185 0.92 5.66 -6.07
C GLY A 185 1.17 4.96 -4.74
N GLY A 186 0.23 4.11 -4.33
CA GLY A 186 0.32 3.35 -3.08
C GLY A 186 1.49 2.35 -3.01
N SER A 187 1.88 1.76 -4.14
CA SER A 187 2.96 0.77 -4.20
C SER A 187 4.34 1.42 -4.27
N LEU A 188 4.52 2.37 -5.20
CA LEU A 188 5.82 3.00 -5.46
C LEU A 188 6.28 3.93 -4.35
N LYS A 189 5.35 4.55 -3.60
CA LYS A 189 5.71 5.35 -2.42
C LYS A 189 6.54 4.60 -1.38
N ASN A 190 6.35 3.28 -1.28
CA ASN A 190 7.07 2.45 -0.33
C ASN A 190 8.57 2.39 -0.63
N VAL A 191 8.96 2.48 -1.90
CA VAL A 191 10.35 2.57 -2.34
C VAL A 191 10.95 3.92 -1.94
N ILE A 192 10.20 5.00 -2.12
CA ILE A 192 10.66 6.34 -1.71
C ILE A 192 10.75 6.44 -0.18
N ALA A 193 9.86 5.76 0.56
CA ALA A 193 9.92 5.71 2.01
C ALA A 193 11.16 4.96 2.54
N LEU A 194 11.66 3.94 1.81
CA LEU A 194 12.96 3.33 2.09
C LEU A 194 14.08 4.37 1.96
N ALA A 195 14.10 5.12 0.84
CA ALA A 195 15.10 6.17 0.61
C ALA A 195 15.06 7.26 1.69
N ALA A 196 13.86 7.70 2.08
CA ALA A 196 13.69 8.67 3.18
C ALA A 196 14.21 8.14 4.52
N GLY A 197 13.94 6.85 4.80
CA GLY A 197 14.49 6.17 5.97
C GLY A 197 16.01 6.08 5.94
N MET A 198 16.62 5.72 4.80
CA MET A 198 18.07 5.68 4.64
C MET A 198 18.72 7.04 4.89
N ALA A 199 18.11 8.12 4.37
CA ALA A 199 18.57 9.49 4.62
C ALA A 199 18.48 9.86 6.12
N ASP A 200 17.40 9.49 6.79
CA ASP A 200 17.26 9.67 8.25
C ASP A 200 18.34 8.89 9.01
N GLY A 201 18.63 7.65 8.61
CA GLY A 201 19.65 6.79 9.22
C GLY A 201 21.07 7.32 9.06
N LEU A 202 21.36 8.02 7.96
CA LEU A 202 22.60 8.77 7.72
C LEU A 202 22.69 10.08 8.50
N GLY A 203 21.62 10.50 9.20
CA GLY A 203 21.58 11.76 9.94
C GLY A 203 21.29 12.99 9.08
N TYR A 204 20.74 12.83 7.87
CA TYR A 204 20.34 13.95 7.03
C TYR A 204 19.05 14.59 7.54
N GLY A 205 18.94 15.92 7.31
CA GLY A 205 17.85 16.71 7.84
C GLY A 205 16.60 16.80 6.98
N ASP A 206 15.68 17.66 7.40
CA ASP A 206 14.35 17.81 6.77
C ASP A 206 14.39 18.30 5.32
N ASN A 207 15.41 19.08 4.93
CA ASN A 207 15.57 19.50 3.53
C ASN A 207 15.79 18.30 2.61
N THR A 208 16.61 17.33 3.02
CA THR A 208 16.83 16.09 2.25
C THR A 208 15.55 15.26 2.15
N LYS A 209 14.81 15.14 3.25
CA LYS A 209 13.52 14.45 3.27
C LYS A 209 12.50 15.13 2.36
N ALA A 210 12.37 16.45 2.42
CA ALA A 210 11.49 17.22 1.56
C ALA A 210 11.86 17.04 0.07
N ALA A 211 13.15 17.11 -0.26
CA ALA A 211 13.62 16.87 -1.63
C ALA A 211 13.30 15.45 -2.10
N LEU A 212 13.53 14.41 -1.29
CA LEU A 212 13.20 13.03 -1.61
C LEU A 212 11.68 12.83 -1.84
N ILE A 213 10.83 13.43 -1.02
CA ILE A 213 9.37 13.37 -1.19
C ILE A 213 8.96 14.05 -2.51
N THR A 214 9.45 15.26 -2.77
CA THR A 214 9.10 16.05 -3.96
C THR A 214 9.62 15.39 -5.24
N ARG A 215 10.85 14.93 -5.25
CA ARG A 215 11.41 14.23 -6.43
C ARG A 215 10.85 12.82 -6.56
N GLY A 216 10.57 12.14 -5.47
CA GLY A 216 9.96 10.81 -5.45
C GLY A 216 8.55 10.82 -6.06
N ILE A 217 7.70 11.77 -5.68
CA ILE A 217 6.36 11.85 -6.31
C ILE A 217 6.45 12.20 -7.80
N ALA A 218 7.43 13.00 -8.20
CA ALA A 218 7.66 13.29 -9.62
C ALA A 218 8.09 12.05 -10.42
N GLU A 219 8.91 11.14 -9.83
CA GLU A 219 9.26 9.87 -10.45
C GLU A 219 8.03 8.96 -10.57
N ILE A 220 7.27 8.82 -9.49
CA ILE A 220 6.03 8.02 -9.45
C ILE A 220 5.03 8.52 -10.48
N ALA A 221 4.79 9.82 -10.54
CA ALA A 221 3.84 10.42 -11.47
C ALA A 221 4.26 10.23 -12.94
N ARG A 222 5.56 10.38 -13.26
CA ARG A 222 6.06 10.14 -14.63
C ARG A 222 5.79 8.70 -15.08
N LEU A 223 6.15 7.73 -14.25
CA LEU A 223 5.90 6.33 -14.57
C LEU A 223 4.38 6.06 -14.63
N GLY A 224 3.64 6.49 -13.63
CA GLY A 224 2.22 6.21 -13.52
C GLY A 224 1.40 6.80 -14.66
N VAL A 225 1.70 8.03 -15.08
CA VAL A 225 1.06 8.66 -16.27
C VAL A 225 1.43 7.92 -17.56
N LYS A 226 2.70 7.51 -17.69
CA LYS A 226 3.15 6.73 -18.84
C LYS A 226 2.46 5.37 -18.94
N MET A 227 2.08 4.79 -17.82
CA MET A 227 1.31 3.54 -17.73
C MET A 227 -0.20 3.74 -17.93
N GLY A 228 -0.72 4.97 -17.94
CA GLY A 228 -2.13 5.30 -18.18
C GLY A 228 -2.88 5.88 -16.98
N GLY A 229 -2.24 5.97 -15.81
CA GLY A 229 -2.78 6.65 -14.63
C GLY A 229 -2.93 8.15 -14.84
N LYS A 230 -3.71 8.82 -14.00
CA LYS A 230 -4.03 10.24 -14.13
C LYS A 230 -3.17 11.07 -13.17
N ILE A 231 -2.63 12.19 -13.68
CA ILE A 231 -1.75 13.06 -12.88
C ILE A 231 -2.44 13.55 -11.60
N GLN A 232 -3.75 13.79 -11.64
CA GLN A 232 -4.55 14.21 -10.49
C GLN A 232 -4.52 13.20 -9.34
N THR A 233 -4.42 11.90 -9.65
CA THR A 233 -4.30 10.84 -8.64
C THR A 233 -2.98 10.94 -7.88
N PHE A 234 -1.88 11.21 -8.57
CA PHE A 234 -0.55 11.34 -7.96
C PHE A 234 -0.38 12.61 -7.13
N THR A 235 -1.11 13.68 -7.45
CA THR A 235 -1.17 14.91 -6.63
C THR A 235 -2.22 14.83 -5.51
N GLY A 236 -2.97 13.74 -5.42
CA GLY A 236 -4.03 13.49 -4.45
C GLY A 236 -3.59 12.64 -3.25
N LEU A 237 -4.61 12.08 -2.57
CA LEU A 237 -4.42 11.30 -1.33
C LEU A 237 -3.57 10.04 -1.52
N THR A 238 -3.77 9.32 -2.63
CA THR A 238 -3.06 8.05 -2.91
C THR A 238 -1.68 8.24 -3.51
N GLY A 239 -1.34 9.46 -3.93
CA GLY A 239 -0.01 9.87 -4.37
C GLY A 239 0.74 10.60 -3.25
N ILE A 240 0.76 11.95 -3.35
CA ILE A 240 1.53 12.79 -2.43
C ILE A 240 1.09 12.65 -0.98
N GLY A 241 -0.21 12.48 -0.70
CA GLY A 241 -0.72 12.34 0.68
C GLY A 241 -0.17 11.10 1.38
N ASP A 242 -0.27 9.94 0.72
CA ASP A 242 0.23 8.67 1.27
C ASP A 242 1.76 8.60 1.29
N LEU A 243 2.43 9.28 0.34
CA LEU A 243 3.89 9.39 0.32
C LEU A 243 4.40 10.19 1.52
N ILE A 244 3.84 11.38 1.78
CA ILE A 244 4.24 12.24 2.90
C ILE A 244 4.14 11.48 4.22
N VAL A 245 2.98 10.89 4.52
CA VAL A 245 2.78 10.19 5.78
C VAL A 245 3.71 8.98 5.92
N THR A 246 3.98 8.27 4.82
CA THR A 246 4.84 7.08 4.86
C THR A 246 6.32 7.43 5.05
N CYS A 247 6.78 8.55 4.48
CA CYS A 247 8.16 9.04 4.66
C CYS A 247 8.41 9.69 6.03
N ALA A 248 7.36 10.24 6.68
CA ALA A 248 7.49 10.97 7.93
C ALA A 248 7.16 10.14 9.18
N SER A 249 6.22 9.21 9.07
CA SER A 249 5.67 8.47 10.21
C SER A 249 6.64 7.45 10.81
N VAL A 250 6.64 7.37 12.15
CA VAL A 250 7.32 6.32 12.90
C VAL A 250 6.66 4.93 12.72
N HIS A 251 5.39 4.89 12.29
CA HIS A 251 4.67 3.65 12.02
C HIS A 251 5.05 3.03 10.67
N SER A 252 5.79 3.76 9.81
CA SER A 252 6.19 3.25 8.50
C SER A 252 7.29 2.20 8.61
N ARG A 253 6.93 0.95 8.31
CA ARG A 253 7.86 -0.18 8.23
C ARG A 253 8.94 0.04 7.18
N ASN A 254 8.59 0.61 6.03
CA ASN A 254 9.54 0.91 4.97
C ASN A 254 10.55 1.97 5.42
N ARG A 255 10.08 3.07 6.04
CA ARG A 255 10.98 4.09 6.61
C ARG A 255 11.88 3.49 7.69
N LYS A 256 11.34 2.64 8.59
CA LYS A 256 12.12 1.97 9.64
C LYS A 256 13.21 1.07 9.03
N ALA A 257 12.87 0.24 8.04
CA ALA A 257 13.85 -0.60 7.36
C ALA A 257 14.94 0.25 6.67
N GLY A 258 14.54 1.31 5.96
CA GLY A 258 15.48 2.26 5.37
C GLY A 258 16.39 2.90 6.41
N TYR A 259 15.86 3.34 7.55
CA TYR A 259 16.63 3.91 8.65
C TYR A 259 17.74 2.97 9.14
N LEU A 260 17.41 1.69 9.34
CA LEU A 260 18.38 0.68 9.75
C LEU A 260 19.47 0.46 8.69
N MET A 261 19.10 0.47 7.41
CA MET A 261 20.08 0.37 6.31
C MET A 261 20.96 1.62 6.22
N GLY A 262 20.41 2.82 6.45
CA GLY A 262 21.18 4.06 6.56
C GLY A 262 22.20 4.04 7.71
N GLN A 263 21.92 3.29 8.78
CA GLN A 263 22.85 3.04 9.88
C GLN A 263 23.87 1.93 9.58
N GLY A 264 23.88 1.35 8.38
CA GLY A 264 24.85 0.35 7.94
C GLY A 264 24.40 -1.10 8.06
N LYS A 265 23.14 -1.39 8.43
CA LYS A 265 22.61 -2.75 8.38
C LYS A 265 22.35 -3.19 6.95
N THR A 266 22.53 -4.47 6.69
CA THR A 266 22.13 -5.08 5.42
C THR A 266 20.60 -5.08 5.28
N MET A 267 20.11 -5.26 4.06
CA MET A 267 18.67 -5.42 3.79
C MET A 267 18.05 -6.53 4.65
N GLN A 268 18.72 -7.69 4.74
CA GLN A 268 18.20 -8.83 5.51
C GLN A 268 18.11 -8.53 7.00
N GLU A 269 19.15 -7.98 7.61
CA GLU A 269 19.16 -7.58 9.03
C GLU A 269 18.07 -6.55 9.34
N ALA A 270 17.86 -5.59 8.44
CA ALA A 270 16.81 -4.58 8.59
C ALA A 270 15.40 -5.20 8.51
N MET A 271 15.18 -6.14 7.58
CA MET A 271 13.90 -6.85 7.46
C MET A 271 13.63 -7.74 8.68
N ASP A 272 14.65 -8.44 9.18
CA ASP A 272 14.54 -9.30 10.36
C ASP A 272 14.19 -8.50 11.63
N GLU A 273 14.72 -7.27 11.75
CA GLU A 273 14.40 -6.39 12.89
C GLU A 273 13.01 -5.75 12.78
N VAL A 274 12.53 -5.51 11.57
CA VAL A 274 11.16 -5.02 11.35
C VAL A 274 10.12 -6.09 11.68
N GLN A 275 10.44 -7.37 11.50
CA GLN A 275 9.59 -8.55 11.80
C GLN A 275 8.22 -8.55 11.08
N MET A 276 8.06 -7.74 10.05
CA MET A 276 6.86 -7.66 9.22
C MET A 276 7.27 -7.43 7.77
N VAL A 277 6.36 -7.66 6.83
CA VAL A 277 6.62 -7.44 5.40
C VAL A 277 6.99 -5.97 5.14
N VAL A 278 8.13 -5.76 4.51
CA VAL A 278 8.61 -4.46 4.02
C VAL A 278 8.30 -4.37 2.54
N GLU A 279 7.11 -3.87 2.21
CA GLU A 279 6.58 -3.83 0.84
C GLU A 279 7.49 -3.10 -0.16
N GLY A 280 8.23 -2.10 0.31
CA GLY A 280 9.15 -1.33 -0.52
C GLY A 280 10.30 -2.16 -1.10
N VAL A 281 10.75 -3.21 -0.40
CA VAL A 281 11.80 -4.12 -0.90
C VAL A 281 11.30 -4.92 -2.08
N TYR A 282 10.07 -5.45 -1.99
CA TYR A 282 9.43 -6.20 -3.08
C TYR A 282 9.08 -5.28 -4.26
N SER A 283 8.55 -4.09 -3.97
CA SER A 283 8.17 -3.11 -4.99
C SER A 283 9.36 -2.50 -5.72
N ALA A 284 10.56 -2.45 -5.11
CA ALA A 284 11.73 -1.80 -5.70
C ALA A 284 12.15 -2.47 -7.03
N LYS A 285 12.21 -3.80 -7.07
CA LYS A 285 12.56 -4.54 -8.30
C LYS A 285 11.50 -4.36 -9.38
N ALA A 286 10.22 -4.45 -9.01
CA ALA A 286 9.13 -4.24 -9.95
C ALA A 286 9.15 -2.81 -10.52
N ALA A 287 9.42 -1.81 -9.68
CA ALA A 287 9.54 -0.41 -10.08
C ALA A 287 10.68 -0.19 -11.08
N ALA A 288 11.86 -0.79 -10.86
CA ALA A 288 12.98 -0.71 -11.80
C ALA A 288 12.63 -1.36 -13.15
N LYS A 289 12.05 -2.56 -13.14
CA LYS A 289 11.61 -3.26 -14.37
C LYS A 289 10.53 -2.46 -15.13
N LEU A 290 9.61 -1.82 -14.42
CA LEU A 290 8.60 -0.94 -15.03
C LEU A 290 9.22 0.32 -15.61
N ALA A 291 10.19 0.95 -14.91
CA ALA A 291 10.92 2.10 -15.42
C ALA A 291 11.63 1.77 -16.74
N ASP A 292 12.29 0.62 -16.82
CA ASP A 292 12.93 0.13 -18.04
C ASP A 292 11.91 -0.17 -19.14
N LYS A 293 10.84 -0.90 -18.83
CA LYS A 293 9.80 -1.27 -19.80
C LYS A 293 9.14 -0.04 -20.45
N TYR A 294 8.88 1.00 -19.64
CA TYR A 294 8.22 2.22 -20.12
C TYR A 294 9.19 3.35 -20.49
N GLN A 295 10.50 3.10 -20.41
CA GLN A 295 11.56 4.07 -20.71
C GLN A 295 11.40 5.36 -19.90
N VAL A 296 11.21 5.22 -18.60
CA VAL A 296 11.03 6.34 -17.66
C VAL A 296 12.22 6.42 -16.72
N SER A 297 12.85 7.60 -16.64
CA SER A 297 13.94 7.84 -15.69
C SER A 297 13.41 7.93 -14.24
N MET A 298 13.87 7.02 -13.39
CA MET A 298 13.53 6.95 -11.96
C MET A 298 14.80 6.82 -11.11
N PRO A 299 15.61 7.88 -11.01
CA PRO A 299 16.93 7.81 -10.36
C PRO A 299 16.87 7.43 -8.87
N ILE A 300 15.89 7.88 -8.08
CA ILE A 300 15.76 7.47 -6.69
C ILE A 300 15.47 5.98 -6.60
N VAL A 301 14.56 5.47 -7.42
CA VAL A 301 14.26 4.04 -7.50
C VAL A 301 15.47 3.22 -7.91
N ALA A 302 16.27 3.69 -8.86
CA ALA A 302 17.50 3.02 -9.30
C ALA A 302 18.51 2.94 -8.14
N GLU A 303 18.76 4.04 -7.43
CA GLU A 303 19.68 4.05 -6.29
C GLU A 303 19.21 3.15 -5.15
N VAL A 304 17.90 3.12 -4.86
CA VAL A 304 17.35 2.18 -3.87
C VAL A 304 17.58 0.73 -4.29
N ASN A 305 17.42 0.39 -5.57
CA ASN A 305 17.72 -0.96 -6.07
C ASN A 305 19.21 -1.31 -5.91
N SER A 306 20.13 -0.39 -6.25
CA SER A 306 21.56 -0.61 -6.09
C SER A 306 21.95 -0.83 -4.62
N ILE A 307 21.31 -0.12 -3.68
CA ILE A 307 21.52 -0.36 -2.25
C ILE A 307 21.00 -1.74 -1.83
N LEU A 308 19.78 -2.07 -2.24
CA LEU A 308 19.13 -3.31 -1.82
C LEU A 308 19.78 -4.57 -2.38
N PHE A 309 20.22 -4.54 -3.64
CA PHE A 309 20.55 -5.76 -4.39
C PHE A 309 21.98 -5.79 -4.97
N GLU A 310 22.69 -4.66 -5.00
CA GLU A 310 24.02 -4.55 -5.64
C GLU A 310 25.13 -4.18 -4.63
N GLY A 311 24.79 -4.03 -3.34
CA GLY A 311 25.76 -3.75 -2.27
C GLY A 311 26.26 -2.30 -2.23
N LYS A 312 25.59 -1.36 -2.90
CA LYS A 312 25.92 0.06 -2.83
C LYS A 312 25.60 0.62 -1.45
N SER A 313 26.45 1.49 -0.90
CA SER A 313 26.13 2.15 0.36
C SER A 313 25.11 3.27 0.17
N ALA A 314 24.27 3.51 1.18
CA ALA A 314 23.31 4.62 1.14
C ALA A 314 24.00 5.99 0.99
N ALA A 315 25.18 6.19 1.60
CA ALA A 315 25.95 7.42 1.47
C ALA A 315 26.43 7.64 0.02
N GLN A 316 26.92 6.59 -0.65
CA GLN A 316 27.32 6.66 -2.05
C GLN A 316 26.13 6.99 -2.95
N ALA A 317 24.98 6.36 -2.73
CA ALA A 317 23.77 6.62 -3.49
C ALA A 317 23.32 8.09 -3.40
N VAL A 318 23.38 8.68 -2.21
CA VAL A 318 23.08 10.12 -2.05
C VAL A 318 24.08 10.98 -2.81
N SER A 319 25.39 10.66 -2.74
CA SER A 319 26.42 11.38 -3.49
C SER A 319 26.16 11.33 -5.01
N ASP A 320 25.82 10.15 -5.52
CA ASP A 320 25.56 9.95 -6.94
C ASP A 320 24.30 10.72 -7.40
N LEU A 321 23.24 10.75 -6.57
CA LEU A 321 22.06 11.58 -6.86
C LEU A 321 22.38 13.07 -6.90
N MET A 322 23.24 13.55 -6.00
CA MET A 322 23.63 14.97 -5.93
C MET A 322 24.57 15.41 -7.05
N LEU A 323 25.38 14.52 -7.56
CA LEU A 323 26.37 14.79 -8.62
C LEU A 323 25.83 14.57 -10.04
N ARG A 324 24.54 14.26 -10.19
CA ARG A 324 23.90 14.11 -11.50
C ARG A 324 23.96 15.42 -12.30
N GLU A 325 23.90 15.31 -13.61
CA GLU A 325 23.79 16.45 -14.52
C GLU A 325 22.68 17.41 -14.11
N SER A 326 22.97 18.71 -14.21
CA SER A 326 21.99 19.76 -13.94
C SER A 326 20.81 19.68 -14.93
N LYS A 327 19.60 19.79 -14.42
CA LYS A 327 18.38 19.76 -15.22
C LYS A 327 17.41 20.83 -14.76
N SER A 328 16.54 21.28 -15.66
CA SER A 328 15.37 22.08 -15.29
C SER A 328 14.49 21.27 -14.31
N GLU A 329 13.91 21.92 -13.33
CA GLU A 329 12.98 21.27 -12.38
C GLU A 329 11.78 20.66 -13.09
N SER A 330 11.25 21.36 -14.07
CA SER A 330 10.16 20.88 -14.94
C SER A 330 10.48 21.19 -16.40
N SER A 331 10.65 20.14 -17.19
CA SER A 331 10.81 20.27 -18.65
C SER A 331 9.53 20.71 -19.36
N ALA A 332 8.40 20.77 -18.67
CA ALA A 332 7.10 21.21 -19.22
C ALA A 332 6.90 22.74 -19.11
N LEU A 333 7.82 23.43 -18.45
CA LEU A 333 7.77 24.89 -18.33
C LEU A 333 8.78 25.48 -19.33
N PRO A 334 8.34 26.08 -20.48
CA PRO A 334 9.25 26.72 -21.41
C PRO A 334 9.82 28.00 -20.81
N TRP A 335 11.02 28.36 -21.22
CA TRP A 335 11.60 29.66 -20.91
C TRP A 335 11.00 30.72 -21.84
N PRO A 336 10.80 31.97 -21.39
CA PRO A 336 10.20 33.03 -22.23
C PRO A 336 10.96 33.33 -23.52
N ASP A 337 12.23 32.97 -23.62
CA ASP A 337 13.09 33.13 -24.79
C ASP A 337 13.08 31.89 -25.71
N GLU A 338 12.33 30.85 -25.36
CA GLU A 338 12.13 29.63 -26.15
C GLU A 338 10.74 29.55 -26.78
N GLU A 339 9.85 30.56 -26.54
CA GLU A 339 8.56 30.74 -27.20
C GLU A 339 8.77 31.54 -28.50
#